data_90aaa28ca395c4f251426da7ab0e8ec7
#
_entry.id   90aaa28ca395c4f251426da7ab0e8ec7
#
_cell.length_a   1.000
_cell.length_b   1.000
_cell.length_c   1.000
_cell.angle_alpha   90.00
_cell.angle_beta   90.00
_cell.angle_gamma   90.00
#
_symmetry.space_group_name_H-M   'P 1'
#
loop_
_entity.id
_entity.type
_entity.pdbx_description
1 polymer ?
#
loop_
_entity_poly.entity_id
_entity_poly.type
_entity_poly.pdbx_seq_one_letter_code
_entity_poly.pdbx_strand_id
1 'polypeptide(L)'
;MSRRLSMYRIRKSIDIDFAHHVRGHQGPCINLHGHTWKFEVELSAEELDPQGFVIDFGVLKRSVLTPCHALLDHALAIGEHTFAEIEPELADTGRKLLASRGPAACEEPERRELTLHGARGVYPGGMKLAVFPFSPTSERFARWLYELAAAALDDDRVKVSVGRIYETLHPVEAVAEYTPR
;
A
#
# COMPACT_ATOMS: atom_id res chain seq x y z
N MET A 1 -3.68 43.78 6.45
CA MET A 1 -4.20 42.70 7.31
C MET A 1 -3.97 41.39 6.58
N SER A 2 -3.02 40.61 7.02
CA SER A 2 -2.80 39.25 6.45
C SER A 2 -3.99 38.36 6.85
N ARG A 3 -4.78 37.93 5.87
CA ARG A 3 -5.85 36.98 6.07
C ARG A 3 -5.17 35.67 6.52
N ARG A 4 -5.37 35.24 7.77
CA ARG A 4 -4.98 33.87 8.16
C ARG A 4 -5.81 32.92 7.31
N LEU A 5 -5.17 32.26 6.36
CA LEU A 5 -5.81 31.19 5.58
C LEU A 5 -6.13 30.06 6.57
N SER A 6 -7.40 29.74 6.72
CA SER A 6 -7.83 28.56 7.46
C SER A 6 -7.65 27.34 6.56
N MET A 7 -7.17 26.23 7.13
CA MET A 7 -6.94 24.99 6.40
C MET A 7 -7.70 23.88 7.11
N TYR A 8 -8.59 23.22 6.41
CA TYR A 8 -9.24 22.00 6.88
C TYR A 8 -8.37 20.80 6.50
N ARG A 9 -8.26 19.84 7.41
CA ARG A 9 -7.53 18.59 7.18
C ARG A 9 -8.38 17.41 7.61
N ILE A 10 -8.37 16.37 6.79
CA ILE A 10 -8.95 15.08 7.13
C ILE A 10 -7.93 13.98 6.88
N ARG A 11 -8.06 12.87 7.59
CA ARG A 11 -7.25 11.67 7.37
C ARG A 11 -8.09 10.41 7.52
N LYS A 12 -7.70 9.38 6.77
CA LYS A 12 -8.30 8.06 6.86
C LYS A 12 -7.23 7.01 6.62
N SER A 13 -7.34 5.92 7.34
CA SER A 13 -6.41 4.79 7.26
C SER A 13 -7.12 3.47 7.01
N ILE A 14 -6.32 2.45 6.67
CA ILE A 14 -6.69 1.05 6.59
C ILE A 14 -5.51 0.20 7.10
N ASP A 15 -5.82 -0.86 7.84
CA ASP A 15 -4.83 -1.84 8.24
C ASP A 15 -4.74 -2.94 7.19
N ILE A 16 -3.52 -3.42 6.90
CA ILE A 16 -3.25 -4.43 5.87
C ILE A 16 -2.18 -5.39 6.40
N ASP A 17 -2.47 -6.67 6.40
CA ASP A 17 -1.52 -7.72 6.79
C ASP A 17 -0.75 -8.24 5.58
N PHE A 18 0.56 -8.00 5.53
CA PHE A 18 1.40 -8.54 4.46
C PHE A 18 2.85 -8.71 4.89
N ALA A 19 3.56 -9.61 4.19
CA ALA A 19 4.99 -9.82 4.34
C ALA A 19 5.78 -8.94 3.36
N HIS A 20 7.04 -8.65 3.71
CA HIS A 20 7.95 -7.96 2.82
C HIS A 20 9.39 -8.46 2.95
N HIS A 21 10.24 -8.02 2.01
CA HIS A 21 11.67 -8.26 1.98
C HIS A 21 12.40 -7.00 1.53
N VAL A 22 13.37 -6.55 2.30
CA VAL A 22 14.19 -5.38 1.97
C VAL A 22 15.55 -5.83 1.44
N ARG A 23 15.72 -5.77 0.11
CA ARG A 23 16.93 -6.17 -0.58
C ARG A 23 18.16 -5.40 -0.10
N GLY A 24 19.22 -6.12 0.24
CA GLY A 24 20.51 -5.54 0.65
C GLY A 24 20.53 -4.92 2.04
N HIS A 25 19.47 -5.08 2.83
CA HIS A 25 19.44 -4.58 4.20
C HIS A 25 20.45 -5.30 5.08
N GLN A 26 21.18 -4.55 5.92
CA GLN A 26 22.22 -5.09 6.81
C GLN A 26 21.67 -5.59 8.15
N GLY A 27 20.37 -5.43 8.40
CA GLY A 27 19.67 -5.87 9.59
C GLY A 27 18.62 -6.94 9.31
N PRO A 28 17.72 -7.22 10.27
CA PRO A 28 16.75 -8.31 10.20
C PRO A 28 15.81 -8.29 8.99
N CYS A 29 15.51 -7.12 8.44
CA CYS A 29 14.53 -6.96 7.34
C CYS A 29 15.04 -7.53 5.99
N ILE A 30 16.27 -8.07 5.94
CA ILE A 30 16.71 -8.93 4.83
C ILE A 30 15.93 -10.25 4.78
N ASN A 31 15.38 -10.70 5.89
CA ASN A 31 14.56 -11.89 5.94
C ASN A 31 13.12 -11.61 5.44
N LEU A 32 12.43 -12.67 5.01
CA LEU A 32 11.01 -12.62 4.78
C LEU A 32 10.30 -12.52 6.13
N HIS A 33 9.57 -11.44 6.35
CA HIS A 33 8.79 -11.23 7.58
C HIS A 33 7.57 -10.36 7.29
N GLY A 34 6.65 -10.29 8.23
CA GLY A 34 5.41 -9.57 8.02
C GLY A 34 4.99 -8.73 9.23
N HIS A 35 4.15 -7.76 8.96
CA HIS A 35 3.55 -6.86 9.92
C HIS A 35 2.08 -6.65 9.62
N THR A 36 1.33 -6.17 10.61
CA THR A 36 0.09 -5.44 10.36
C THR A 36 0.45 -3.99 10.10
N TRP A 37 0.39 -3.59 8.85
CA TRP A 37 0.69 -2.24 8.41
C TRP A 37 -0.54 -1.36 8.51
N LYS A 38 -0.38 -0.06 8.83
CA LYS A 38 -1.46 0.91 8.67
C LYS A 38 -1.05 1.92 7.59
N PHE A 39 -1.88 2.03 6.56
CA PHE A 39 -1.75 2.98 5.46
C PHE A 39 -2.70 4.14 5.71
N GLU A 40 -2.18 5.35 5.84
CA GLU A 40 -2.95 6.56 6.14
C GLU A 40 -2.68 7.66 5.12
N VAL A 41 -3.75 8.28 4.62
CA VAL A 41 -3.68 9.45 3.73
C VAL A 41 -4.33 10.64 4.43
N GLU A 42 -3.65 11.79 4.40
CA GLU A 42 -4.16 13.07 4.84
C GLU A 42 -4.43 13.99 3.65
N LEU A 43 -5.59 14.62 3.66
CA LEU A 43 -6.04 15.58 2.65
C LEU A 43 -6.28 16.93 3.30
N SER A 44 -6.07 17.99 2.55
CA SER A 44 -6.33 19.36 2.99
C SER A 44 -7.09 20.17 1.95
N ALA A 45 -7.85 21.17 2.42
CA ALA A 45 -8.52 22.17 1.59
C ALA A 45 -8.66 23.49 2.37
N GLU A 46 -8.55 24.62 1.66
CA GLU A 46 -8.82 25.94 2.26
C GLU A 46 -10.33 26.19 2.39
N GLU A 47 -11.13 25.63 1.48
CA GLU A 47 -12.58 25.74 1.45
C GLU A 47 -13.24 24.37 1.45
N LEU A 48 -14.38 24.27 2.08
CA LEU A 48 -15.21 23.07 2.07
C LEU A 48 -16.11 23.06 0.81
N ASP A 49 -16.57 21.89 0.43
CA ASP A 49 -17.58 21.76 -0.61
C ASP A 49 -18.96 22.29 -0.13
N PRO A 50 -19.98 22.36 -1.01
CA PRO A 50 -21.31 22.82 -0.63
C PRO A 50 -22.00 22.00 0.47
N GLN A 51 -21.53 20.77 0.74
CA GLN A 51 -22.03 19.91 1.80
C GLN A 51 -21.22 20.05 3.12
N GLY A 52 -20.14 20.84 3.10
CA GLY A 52 -19.29 21.07 4.27
C GLY A 52 -18.15 20.05 4.42
N PHE A 53 -17.71 19.38 3.36
CA PHE A 53 -16.62 18.40 3.40
C PHE A 53 -15.34 18.90 2.70
N VAL A 54 -14.18 18.45 3.18
CA VAL A 54 -12.96 18.43 2.36
C VAL A 54 -13.19 17.47 1.18
N ILE A 55 -13.54 16.23 1.49
CA ILE A 55 -14.01 15.20 0.56
C ILE A 55 -14.76 14.14 1.37
N ASP A 56 -15.69 13.43 0.75
CA ASP A 56 -16.32 12.27 1.38
C ASP A 56 -15.31 11.15 1.66
N PHE A 57 -15.27 10.66 2.90
CA PHE A 57 -14.36 9.58 3.30
C PHE A 57 -14.53 8.28 2.50
N GLY A 58 -15.72 8.05 1.94
CA GLY A 58 -15.99 6.92 1.06
C GLY A 58 -15.25 7.04 -0.27
N VAL A 59 -15.09 8.26 -0.80
CA VAL A 59 -14.29 8.50 -2.02
C VAL A 59 -12.83 8.13 -1.76
N LEU A 60 -12.21 8.68 -0.71
CA LEU A 60 -10.83 8.35 -0.33
C LEU A 60 -10.66 6.82 -0.14
N LYS A 61 -11.61 6.18 0.56
CA LYS A 61 -11.57 4.74 0.77
C LYS A 61 -11.59 3.97 -0.55
N ARG A 62 -12.54 4.25 -1.43
CA ARG A 62 -12.71 3.51 -2.69
C ARG A 62 -11.61 3.76 -3.69
N SER A 63 -11.13 5.02 -3.79
CA SER A 63 -10.15 5.40 -4.82
C SER A 63 -8.71 5.04 -4.45
N VAL A 64 -8.37 4.93 -3.15
CA VAL A 64 -6.99 4.72 -2.69
C VAL A 64 -6.87 3.52 -1.77
N LEU A 65 -7.54 3.53 -0.61
CA LEU A 65 -7.27 2.56 0.44
C LEU A 65 -7.73 1.15 0.09
N THR A 66 -8.92 0.99 -0.52
CA THR A 66 -9.41 -0.32 -0.96
C THR A 66 -8.53 -0.94 -2.06
N PRO A 67 -8.07 -0.21 -3.10
CA PRO A 67 -7.08 -0.73 -4.05
C PRO A 67 -5.76 -1.15 -3.38
N CYS A 68 -5.23 -0.37 -2.43
CA CYS A 68 -4.03 -0.76 -1.67
C CYS A 68 -4.24 -2.08 -0.92
N HIS A 69 -5.36 -2.22 -0.23
CA HIS A 69 -5.71 -3.47 0.46
C HIS A 69 -5.84 -4.64 -0.53
N ALA A 70 -6.52 -4.44 -1.66
CA ALA A 70 -6.67 -5.49 -2.67
C ALA A 70 -5.32 -5.96 -3.23
N LEU A 71 -4.36 -5.05 -3.39
CA LEU A 71 -3.00 -5.38 -3.85
C LEU A 71 -2.19 -6.13 -2.79
N LEU A 72 -2.21 -5.64 -1.55
CA LEU A 72 -1.23 -6.02 -0.51
C LEU A 72 -1.73 -7.09 0.45
N ASP A 73 -3.02 -7.11 0.79
CA ASP A 73 -3.53 -8.01 1.82
C ASP A 73 -3.19 -9.48 1.53
N HIS A 74 -2.53 -10.14 2.50
CA HIS A 74 -1.98 -11.50 2.40
C HIS A 74 -0.97 -11.69 1.24
N ALA A 75 -0.31 -10.64 0.78
CA ALA A 75 0.73 -10.73 -0.25
C ALA A 75 2.15 -10.81 0.37
N LEU A 76 3.10 -11.22 -0.47
CA LEU A 76 4.51 -10.92 -0.27
C LEU A 76 4.88 -9.71 -1.12
N ALA A 77 5.20 -8.58 -0.48
CA ALA A 77 5.68 -7.37 -1.14
C ALA A 77 7.18 -7.46 -1.38
N ILE A 78 7.61 -7.35 -2.64
CA ILE A 78 9.03 -7.38 -3.05
C ILE A 78 9.30 -6.35 -4.15
N GLY A 79 10.57 -5.94 -4.27
CA GLY A 79 11.02 -5.12 -5.38
C GLY A 79 11.15 -5.94 -6.68
N GLU A 80 10.97 -5.30 -7.83
CA GLU A 80 11.03 -5.97 -9.15
C GLU A 80 12.39 -6.62 -9.44
N HIS A 81 13.51 -6.07 -8.93
CA HIS A 81 14.82 -6.72 -9.05
C HIS A 81 14.87 -8.04 -8.30
N THR A 82 14.34 -8.09 -7.07
CA THR A 82 14.26 -9.34 -6.32
C THR A 82 13.31 -10.32 -7.03
N PHE A 83 12.16 -9.85 -7.50
CA PHE A 83 11.22 -10.69 -8.23
C PHE A 83 11.85 -11.32 -9.46
N ALA A 84 12.53 -10.54 -10.29
CA ALA A 84 13.17 -11.03 -11.51
C ALA A 84 14.26 -12.10 -11.25
N GLU A 85 14.94 -12.02 -10.09
CA GLU A 85 15.98 -12.98 -9.73
C GLU A 85 15.43 -14.32 -9.22
N ILE A 86 14.30 -14.32 -8.51
CA ILE A 86 13.79 -15.50 -7.78
C ILE A 86 12.36 -15.93 -8.20
N GLU A 87 11.83 -15.41 -9.30
CA GLU A 87 10.48 -15.75 -9.77
C GLU A 87 10.27 -17.28 -9.95
N PRO A 88 11.22 -18.05 -10.57
CA PRO A 88 11.04 -19.49 -10.72
C PRO A 88 10.93 -20.23 -9.38
N GLU A 89 11.72 -19.85 -8.40
CA GLU A 89 11.71 -20.42 -7.05
C GLU A 89 10.42 -20.07 -6.29
N LEU A 90 9.94 -18.84 -6.46
CA LEU A 90 8.65 -18.41 -5.90
C LEU A 90 7.50 -19.17 -6.54
N ALA A 91 7.55 -19.40 -7.85
CA ALA A 91 6.53 -20.18 -8.55
C ALA A 91 6.51 -21.63 -8.11
N ASP A 92 7.68 -22.24 -7.92
CA ASP A 92 7.80 -23.62 -7.40
C ASP A 92 7.29 -23.72 -5.96
N THR A 93 7.69 -22.77 -5.11
CA THR A 93 7.21 -22.68 -3.72
C THR A 93 5.69 -22.49 -3.68
N GLY A 94 5.14 -21.60 -4.49
CA GLY A 94 3.70 -21.38 -4.59
C GLY A 94 2.94 -22.65 -4.95
N ARG A 95 3.38 -23.38 -5.97
CA ARG A 95 2.78 -24.67 -6.35
C ARG A 95 2.80 -25.67 -5.21
N LYS A 96 3.92 -25.80 -4.50
CA LYS A 96 4.07 -26.74 -3.38
C LYS A 96 3.15 -26.38 -2.20
N LEU A 97 3.09 -25.10 -1.83
CA LEU A 97 2.22 -24.63 -0.75
C LEU A 97 0.75 -24.85 -1.08
N LEU A 98 0.34 -24.55 -2.30
CA LEU A 98 -1.05 -24.67 -2.73
C LEU A 98 -1.49 -26.13 -2.98
N ALA A 99 -0.56 -27.02 -3.29
CA ALA A 99 -0.85 -28.44 -3.41
C ALA A 99 -1.43 -29.04 -2.10
N SER A 100 -1.15 -28.44 -0.95
CA SER A 100 -1.70 -28.86 0.35
C SER A 100 -3.19 -28.62 0.51
N ARG A 101 -3.83 -27.82 -0.36
CA ARG A 101 -5.28 -27.54 -0.31
C ARG A 101 -6.14 -28.78 -0.60
N GLY A 102 -5.60 -29.79 -1.29
CA GLY A 102 -6.34 -30.98 -1.72
C GLY A 102 -7.37 -30.70 -2.84
N PRO A 103 -8.00 -31.74 -3.38
CA PRO A 103 -8.89 -31.63 -4.53
C PRO A 103 -10.23 -30.90 -4.26
N ALA A 104 -10.58 -30.65 -3.01
CA ALA A 104 -11.81 -29.94 -2.59
C ALA A 104 -11.61 -28.46 -2.38
N ALA A 105 -10.43 -27.91 -2.69
CA ALA A 105 -10.20 -26.49 -2.61
C ALA A 105 -11.01 -25.76 -3.68
N CYS A 106 -12.16 -25.32 -3.24
CA CYS A 106 -13.13 -24.47 -3.91
C CYS A 106 -12.55 -23.51 -4.94
N GLU A 107 -13.41 -23.16 -5.88
CA GLU A 107 -13.32 -22.09 -6.85
C GLU A 107 -12.33 -21.01 -6.39
N GLU A 108 -11.18 -20.93 -7.07
CA GLU A 108 -10.22 -19.87 -6.82
C GLU A 108 -10.95 -18.53 -7.06
N PRO A 109 -10.95 -17.60 -6.08
CA PRO A 109 -11.41 -16.25 -6.40
C PRO A 109 -10.61 -15.79 -7.62
N GLU A 110 -11.29 -15.20 -8.60
CA GLU A 110 -10.65 -14.71 -9.83
C GLU A 110 -9.39 -13.95 -9.46
N ARG A 111 -8.24 -14.58 -9.69
CA ARG A 111 -6.93 -13.97 -9.46
C ARG A 111 -6.70 -12.98 -10.60
N ARG A 112 -7.16 -11.77 -10.38
CA ARG A 112 -6.95 -10.69 -11.35
C ARG A 112 -5.61 -10.04 -11.06
N GLU A 113 -4.76 -9.99 -12.08
CA GLU A 113 -3.61 -9.10 -12.04
C GLU A 113 -4.10 -7.67 -11.81
N LEU A 114 -3.58 -7.03 -10.79
CA LEU A 114 -3.90 -5.66 -10.42
C LEU A 114 -2.66 -4.81 -10.60
N THR A 115 -2.77 -3.76 -11.40
CA THR A 115 -1.72 -2.73 -11.50
C THR A 115 -2.18 -1.48 -10.77
N LEU A 116 -1.36 -0.98 -9.86
CA LEU A 116 -1.66 0.17 -9.05
C LEU A 116 -0.41 1.05 -8.91
N HIS A 117 -0.40 2.19 -9.57
CA HIS A 117 0.68 3.18 -9.54
C HIS A 117 2.08 2.55 -9.64
N GLY A 118 2.31 1.78 -10.69
CA GLY A 118 3.56 1.08 -10.98
C GLY A 118 3.79 -0.23 -10.23
N ALA A 119 3.05 -0.50 -9.16
CA ALA A 119 3.07 -1.79 -8.49
C ALA A 119 2.15 -2.81 -9.19
N ARG A 120 2.49 -4.09 -9.14
CA ARG A 120 1.75 -5.17 -9.80
C ARG A 120 1.43 -6.30 -8.84
N GLY A 121 0.16 -6.71 -8.78
CA GLY A 121 -0.24 -7.97 -8.17
C GLY A 121 -0.01 -9.12 -9.15
N VAL A 122 0.81 -10.11 -8.79
CA VAL A 122 1.13 -11.28 -9.62
C VAL A 122 0.98 -12.56 -8.81
N TYR A 123 0.86 -13.70 -9.49
CA TYR A 123 0.55 -14.97 -8.84
C TYR A 123 1.44 -16.12 -9.32
N PRO A 124 2.79 -16.05 -9.14
CA PRO A 124 3.68 -17.14 -9.54
C PRO A 124 3.34 -18.41 -8.77
N GLY A 125 3.08 -19.50 -9.52
CA GLY A 125 2.65 -20.77 -8.91
C GLY A 125 1.40 -20.66 -8.04
N GLY A 126 0.63 -19.57 -8.19
CA GLY A 126 -0.58 -19.30 -7.43
C GLY A 126 -0.40 -18.52 -6.11
N MET A 127 0.81 -18.25 -5.67
CA MET A 127 1.09 -17.45 -4.49
C MET A 127 0.95 -15.96 -4.79
N LYS A 128 0.22 -15.21 -3.95
CA LYS A 128 0.00 -13.78 -4.15
C LYS A 128 1.25 -12.97 -3.82
N LEU A 129 1.72 -12.20 -4.79
CA LEU A 129 2.80 -11.22 -4.62
C LEU A 129 2.35 -9.82 -5.02
N ALA A 130 2.93 -8.82 -4.37
CA ALA A 130 2.88 -7.43 -4.76
C ALA A 130 4.29 -6.98 -5.17
N VAL A 131 4.52 -6.77 -6.46
CA VAL A 131 5.83 -6.40 -7.02
C VAL A 131 5.88 -4.90 -7.23
N PHE A 132 6.84 -4.24 -6.59
CA PHE A 132 7.03 -2.79 -6.62
C PHE A 132 8.25 -2.41 -7.46
N PRO A 133 8.27 -1.22 -8.11
CA PRO A 133 9.45 -0.72 -8.82
C PRO A 133 10.58 -0.27 -7.87
N PHE A 134 10.47 -0.60 -6.59
CA PHE A 134 11.43 -0.27 -5.54
C PHE A 134 11.47 -1.36 -4.47
N SER A 135 12.53 -1.37 -3.64
CA SER A 135 12.59 -2.23 -2.45
C SER A 135 11.60 -1.71 -1.40
N PRO A 136 10.66 -2.55 -0.89
CA PRO A 136 9.52 -2.11 -0.08
C PRO A 136 9.92 -1.78 1.36
N THR A 137 10.41 -0.55 1.57
CA THR A 137 10.62 0.08 2.88
C THR A 137 9.44 0.99 3.22
N SER A 138 9.27 1.29 4.50
CA SER A 138 8.19 2.16 5.00
C SER A 138 8.21 3.54 4.33
N GLU A 139 9.41 4.12 4.13
CA GLU A 139 9.57 5.45 3.51
C GLU A 139 9.17 5.44 2.04
N ARG A 140 9.51 4.36 1.30
CA ARG A 140 9.14 4.23 -0.11
C ARG A 140 7.67 3.95 -0.28
N PHE A 141 7.08 3.17 0.61
CA PHE A 141 5.63 3.00 0.67
C PHE A 141 4.91 4.31 0.99
N ALA A 142 5.41 5.13 1.93
CA ALA A 142 4.82 6.42 2.26
C ALA A 142 4.79 7.36 1.04
N ARG A 143 5.89 7.44 0.30
CA ARG A 143 5.97 8.21 -0.94
C ARG A 143 5.02 7.64 -2.01
N TRP A 144 5.04 6.34 -2.24
CA TRP A 144 4.19 5.67 -3.23
C TRP A 144 2.70 5.89 -2.91
N LEU A 145 2.30 5.76 -1.64
CA LEU A 145 0.93 6.01 -1.19
C LEU A 145 0.52 7.46 -1.44
N TYR A 146 1.41 8.41 -1.15
CA TYR A 146 1.20 9.83 -1.45
C TYR A 146 0.95 10.06 -2.94
N GLU A 147 1.87 9.58 -3.80
CA GLU A 147 1.81 9.77 -5.25
C GLU A 147 0.55 9.12 -5.85
N LEU A 148 0.19 7.92 -5.40
CA LEU A 148 -1.06 7.24 -5.75
C LEU A 148 -2.29 8.08 -5.36
N ALA A 149 -2.32 8.58 -4.12
CA ALA A 149 -3.45 9.35 -3.61
C ALA A 149 -3.56 10.69 -4.34
N ALA A 150 -2.45 11.38 -4.57
CA ALA A 150 -2.43 12.65 -5.30
C ALA A 150 -2.93 12.49 -6.74
N ALA A 151 -2.48 11.44 -7.44
CA ALA A 151 -2.96 11.14 -8.79
C ALA A 151 -4.47 10.83 -8.85
N ALA A 152 -5.04 10.32 -7.76
CA ALA A 152 -6.44 9.93 -7.70
C ALA A 152 -7.39 11.03 -7.16
N LEU A 153 -6.88 11.96 -6.35
CA LEU A 153 -7.73 12.83 -5.52
C LEU A 153 -7.40 14.32 -5.58
N ASP A 154 -6.20 14.72 -6.06
CA ASP A 154 -5.86 16.12 -6.18
C ASP A 154 -6.73 16.81 -7.23
N ASP A 155 -7.31 17.92 -6.85
CA ASP A 155 -8.05 18.82 -7.74
C ASP A 155 -7.72 20.29 -7.41
N ASP A 156 -8.50 21.25 -7.95
CA ASP A 156 -8.27 22.67 -7.71
C ASP A 156 -8.49 23.08 -6.24
N ARG A 157 -9.30 22.33 -5.49
CA ARG A 157 -9.70 22.63 -4.11
C ARG A 157 -9.02 21.70 -3.09
N VAL A 158 -8.94 20.40 -3.38
CA VAL A 158 -8.43 19.37 -2.47
C VAL A 158 -7.01 18.99 -2.83
N LYS A 159 -6.14 18.87 -1.84
CA LYS A 159 -4.77 18.39 -2.01
C LYS A 159 -4.46 17.28 -1.01
N VAL A 160 -3.78 16.26 -1.49
CA VAL A 160 -3.12 15.29 -0.61
C VAL A 160 -1.97 16.00 0.08
N SER A 161 -1.96 16.00 1.40
CA SER A 161 -0.93 16.67 2.19
C SER A 161 0.13 15.70 2.71
N VAL A 162 -0.25 14.48 3.06
CA VAL A 162 0.67 13.48 3.62
C VAL A 162 0.25 12.06 3.25
N GLY A 163 1.23 11.23 2.89
CA GLY A 163 1.12 9.76 2.91
C GLY A 163 1.88 9.20 4.10
N ARG A 164 1.25 8.39 4.96
CA ARG A 164 1.87 7.78 6.14
C ARG A 164 1.76 6.27 6.10
N ILE A 165 2.83 5.63 6.52
CA ILE A 165 2.91 4.18 6.69
C ILE A 165 3.37 3.89 8.12
N TYR A 166 2.58 3.14 8.84
CA TYR A 166 2.95 2.58 10.12
C TYR A 166 3.33 1.13 9.91
N GLU A 167 4.60 0.81 10.11
CA GLU A 167 5.14 -0.55 9.94
C GLU A 167 4.85 -1.41 11.15
N THR A 168 4.90 -0.79 12.34
CA THR A 168 4.63 -1.45 13.60
C THR A 168 3.67 -0.61 14.42
N LEU A 169 2.58 -1.22 14.89
CA LEU A 169 1.59 -0.55 15.73
C LEU A 169 1.81 -0.83 17.23
N HIS A 170 2.36 -1.99 17.55
CA HIS A 170 2.59 -2.46 18.91
C HIS A 170 3.91 -3.23 19.02
N PRO A 171 4.63 -3.18 20.14
CA PRO A 171 4.39 -2.35 21.34
C PRO A 171 4.81 -0.88 21.18
N VAL A 172 5.52 -0.55 20.10
CA VAL A 172 5.98 0.82 19.80
C VAL A 172 5.67 1.13 18.34
N GLU A 173 5.05 2.26 18.06
CA GLU A 173 4.80 2.73 16.70
C GLU A 173 6.11 3.04 15.96
N ALA A 174 6.24 2.51 14.75
CA ALA A 174 7.24 2.92 13.78
C ALA A 174 6.50 3.49 12.55
N VAL A 175 6.69 4.77 12.28
CA VAL A 175 5.97 5.48 11.23
C VAL A 175 6.94 6.18 10.27
N ALA A 176 6.68 6.04 8.99
CA ALA A 176 7.28 6.84 7.93
C ALA A 176 6.20 7.72 7.27
N GLU A 177 6.52 8.97 7.01
CA GLU A 177 5.62 9.87 6.32
C GLU A 177 6.33 10.58 5.17
N TYR A 178 5.59 10.87 4.12
CA TYR A 178 6.03 11.63 2.98
C TYR A 178 5.13 12.85 2.80
N THR A 179 5.77 14.02 2.74
CA THR A 179 5.16 15.31 2.42
C THR A 179 5.96 15.95 1.29
N PRO A 180 5.35 16.39 0.20
CA PRO A 180 6.08 17.11 -0.86
C PRO A 180 6.60 18.45 -0.34
N ARG A 181 7.66 18.95 -0.96
CA ARG A 181 8.22 20.29 -0.69
C ARG A 181 7.53 21.35 -1.52
#